data_1176549456a6b23e4abc31e9daf10e84
#
_entry.id   1176549456a6b23e4abc31e9daf10e84
#
_cell.length_a   1.000
_cell.length_b   1.000
_cell.length_c   1.000
_cell.angle_alpha   90.00
_cell.angle_beta   90.00
_cell.angle_gamma   90.00
#
_symmetry.space_group_name_H-M   'P 1'
#
loop_
_entity.id
_entity.type
_entity.pdbx_description
1 polymer ?
#
loop_
_entity_poly.entity_id
_entity_poly.type
_entity_poly.pdbx_seq_one_letter_code
_entity_poly.pdbx_strand_id
1 'polypeptide(L)'
;MDTVLQTLAERLVDADATVRRLAVIDLPYSEEDDIVPLLLPRLIDEDAQVRTEAIRALEGFEEPHVVQALAPMLLDLDPGVRKAAGEVLSELKEPQSAGPLLPLLLQGPPEVRALALHAVRALRSPEAFGPAMQSLRDPDASVRREAVGVLGYLKDPAAIGELAEVAANDPEVEVRRIAVGALGYASTVSVLPALTRALTDSGWMVRDEAAQTLGKLRLSLAIPDLVRAMQDDYWQVRVKAARSLGLLKAEAGLPSLVASLTHTISNLRKEAVIALGEIGDTRAIAPLEAALADPDPDVRKIARLALASIVLAQKAKAEGAGS
;
A
#
# COMPACT_ATOMS: atom_id res chain seq x y z
N MET A 1 -37.47 22.03 -20.81
CA MET A 1 -36.03 22.17 -20.51
C MET A 1 -35.96 23.41 -19.58
N ASP A 2 -35.42 23.22 -18.42
CA ASP A 2 -35.38 24.29 -17.41
C ASP A 2 -34.53 25.47 -17.92
N THR A 3 -34.89 26.70 -17.67
CA THR A 3 -34.21 27.91 -18.15
C THR A 3 -32.73 27.94 -17.74
N VAL A 4 -32.41 27.35 -16.58
CA VAL A 4 -31.05 27.24 -16.05
C VAL A 4 -30.21 26.29 -16.92
N LEU A 5 -30.72 25.11 -17.25
CA LEU A 5 -30.02 24.14 -18.09
C LEU A 5 -29.75 24.66 -19.51
N GLN A 6 -30.72 25.36 -20.09
CA GLN A 6 -30.55 25.99 -21.42
C GLN A 6 -29.43 27.02 -21.39
N THR A 7 -29.34 27.83 -20.33
CA THR A 7 -28.27 28.82 -20.15
C THR A 7 -26.91 28.13 -19.96
N LEU A 8 -26.84 27.02 -19.19
CA LEU A 8 -25.59 26.25 -19.05
C LEU A 8 -25.15 25.61 -20.35
N ALA A 9 -26.08 25.02 -21.11
CA ALA A 9 -25.79 24.41 -22.41
C ALA A 9 -25.23 25.44 -23.42
N GLU A 10 -25.77 26.67 -23.44
CA GLU A 10 -25.25 27.76 -24.26
C GLU A 10 -23.83 28.17 -23.84
N ARG A 11 -23.57 28.27 -22.52
CA ARG A 11 -22.22 28.61 -21.97
C ARG A 11 -21.18 27.51 -22.26
N LEU A 12 -21.57 26.24 -22.33
CA LEU A 12 -20.68 25.13 -22.66
C LEU A 12 -20.11 25.18 -24.08
N VAL A 13 -20.72 25.94 -24.99
CA VAL A 13 -20.27 26.11 -26.38
C VAL A 13 -19.81 27.54 -26.68
N ASP A 14 -19.62 28.36 -25.65
CA ASP A 14 -19.16 29.75 -25.81
C ASP A 14 -17.77 29.81 -26.46
N ALA A 15 -17.51 30.87 -27.19
CA ALA A 15 -16.19 31.11 -27.79
C ALA A 15 -15.06 31.30 -26.77
N ASP A 16 -15.40 31.86 -25.57
CA ASP A 16 -14.45 32.07 -24.49
C ASP A 16 -14.29 30.78 -23.65
N ALA A 17 -13.08 30.24 -23.63
CA ALA A 17 -12.75 29.04 -22.82
C ALA A 17 -13.05 29.22 -21.32
N THR A 18 -12.91 30.46 -20.80
CA THR A 18 -13.22 30.75 -19.39
C THR A 18 -14.72 30.55 -19.11
N VAL A 19 -15.58 30.97 -20.05
CA VAL A 19 -17.04 30.78 -19.93
C VAL A 19 -17.38 29.29 -20.00
N ARG A 20 -16.78 28.53 -20.96
CA ARG A 20 -16.98 27.09 -21.06
C ARG A 20 -16.53 26.37 -19.79
N ARG A 21 -15.33 26.72 -19.25
CA ARG A 21 -14.79 26.12 -18.02
C ARG A 21 -15.70 26.35 -16.82
N LEU A 22 -16.19 27.60 -16.61
CA LEU A 22 -17.10 27.91 -15.53
C LEU A 22 -18.43 27.14 -15.67
N ALA A 23 -18.93 26.97 -16.91
CA ALA A 23 -20.13 26.19 -17.14
C ALA A 23 -19.93 24.71 -16.76
N VAL A 24 -18.75 24.12 -17.05
CA VAL A 24 -18.40 22.75 -16.63
C VAL A 24 -18.36 22.63 -15.11
N ILE A 25 -17.79 23.61 -14.41
CA ILE A 25 -17.73 23.63 -12.94
C ILE A 25 -19.13 23.76 -12.32
N ASP A 26 -20.03 24.52 -12.94
CA ASP A 26 -21.39 24.75 -12.44
C ASP A 26 -22.32 23.53 -12.64
N LEU A 27 -22.04 22.64 -13.63
CA LEU A 27 -22.90 21.52 -13.97
C LEU A 27 -23.18 20.55 -12.82
N PRO A 28 -22.23 20.11 -12.00
CA PRO A 28 -22.49 19.19 -10.88
C PRO A 28 -23.39 19.80 -9.78
N TYR A 29 -23.55 21.12 -9.77
CA TYR A 29 -24.40 21.85 -8.82
C TYR A 29 -25.76 22.25 -9.44
N SER A 30 -26.02 21.83 -10.69
CA SER A 30 -27.32 22.04 -11.34
C SER A 30 -28.34 21.02 -10.81
N GLU A 31 -29.62 21.30 -11.03
CA GLU A 31 -30.71 20.35 -10.72
C GLU A 31 -30.89 19.26 -11.78
N GLU A 32 -29.92 19.10 -12.68
CA GLU A 32 -29.93 18.11 -13.76
C GLU A 32 -29.52 16.73 -13.24
N ASP A 33 -30.39 15.74 -13.43
CA ASP A 33 -30.14 14.36 -13.00
C ASP A 33 -29.08 13.65 -13.87
N ASP A 34 -28.91 14.04 -15.15
CA ASP A 34 -27.95 13.44 -16.06
C ASP A 34 -27.08 14.49 -16.76
N ILE A 35 -25.96 14.82 -16.15
CA ILE A 35 -24.96 15.77 -16.66
C ILE A 35 -23.93 15.12 -17.59
N VAL A 36 -23.82 13.81 -17.63
CA VAL A 36 -22.80 13.07 -18.42
C VAL A 36 -22.84 13.44 -19.91
N PRO A 37 -23.99 13.50 -20.60
CA PRO A 37 -24.03 13.87 -22.02
C PRO A 37 -23.53 15.28 -22.31
N LEU A 38 -23.54 16.18 -21.33
CA LEU A 38 -23.05 17.56 -21.46
C LEU A 38 -21.54 17.64 -21.19
N LEU A 39 -21.01 16.76 -20.33
CA LEU A 39 -19.59 16.72 -19.96
C LEU A 39 -18.72 15.97 -20.98
N LEU A 40 -19.20 14.85 -21.53
CA LEU A 40 -18.42 14.03 -22.47
C LEU A 40 -17.86 14.81 -23.66
N PRO A 41 -18.60 15.72 -24.32
CA PRO A 41 -18.05 16.55 -25.40
C PRO A 41 -16.95 17.51 -24.93
N ARG A 42 -16.87 17.81 -23.65
CA ARG A 42 -15.85 18.73 -23.08
C ARG A 42 -14.50 18.04 -22.84
N LEU A 43 -14.46 16.71 -22.87
CA LEU A 43 -13.20 15.95 -22.82
C LEU A 43 -12.30 16.19 -24.03
N ILE A 44 -12.86 16.66 -25.17
CA ILE A 44 -12.12 16.98 -26.38
C ILE A 44 -12.10 18.51 -26.68
N ASP A 45 -12.37 19.35 -25.66
CA ASP A 45 -12.30 20.80 -25.79
C ASP A 45 -10.87 21.25 -26.19
N GLU A 46 -10.75 22.29 -26.97
CA GLU A 46 -9.45 22.86 -27.38
C GLU A 46 -8.63 23.35 -26.18
N ASP A 47 -9.28 23.84 -25.13
CA ASP A 47 -8.65 24.34 -23.92
C ASP A 47 -8.41 23.22 -22.90
N ALA A 48 -7.16 23.08 -22.46
CA ALA A 48 -6.77 22.03 -21.52
C ALA A 48 -7.43 22.16 -20.13
N GLN A 49 -7.76 23.38 -19.70
CA GLN A 49 -8.41 23.59 -18.41
C GLN A 49 -9.89 23.17 -18.48
N VAL A 50 -10.56 23.39 -19.61
CA VAL A 50 -11.93 22.88 -19.83
C VAL A 50 -11.93 21.36 -19.79
N ARG A 51 -10.97 20.69 -20.50
CA ARG A 51 -10.83 19.23 -20.44
C ARG A 51 -10.59 18.74 -19.01
N THR A 52 -9.69 19.42 -18.27
CA THR A 52 -9.37 19.07 -16.87
C THR A 52 -10.59 19.11 -15.96
N GLU A 53 -11.38 20.18 -16.05
CA GLU A 53 -12.59 20.31 -15.23
C GLU A 53 -13.68 19.33 -15.65
N ALA A 54 -13.81 19.01 -16.94
CA ALA A 54 -14.74 18.00 -17.43
C ALA A 54 -14.39 16.60 -16.88
N ILE A 55 -13.10 16.24 -16.83
CA ILE A 55 -12.61 15.00 -16.23
C ILE A 55 -12.99 14.94 -14.75
N ARG A 56 -12.73 16.01 -13.98
CA ARG A 56 -13.07 16.08 -12.55
C ARG A 56 -14.56 16.02 -12.30
N ALA A 57 -15.36 16.67 -13.14
CA ALA A 57 -16.82 16.63 -13.02
C ALA A 57 -17.41 15.23 -13.32
N LEU A 58 -16.64 14.35 -13.98
CA LEU A 58 -17.01 12.94 -14.22
C LEU A 58 -16.52 11.99 -13.11
N GLU A 59 -15.92 12.49 -12.02
CA GLU A 59 -15.56 11.65 -10.88
C GLU A 59 -16.81 10.96 -10.28
N GLY A 60 -16.70 9.65 -10.08
CA GLY A 60 -17.79 8.84 -9.54
C GLY A 60 -18.76 8.27 -10.59
N PHE A 61 -18.65 8.68 -11.85
CA PHE A 61 -19.42 8.09 -12.95
C PHE A 61 -18.64 6.90 -13.55
N GLU A 62 -19.11 5.68 -13.30
CA GLU A 62 -18.43 4.43 -13.73
C GLU A 62 -19.13 3.69 -14.86
N GLU A 63 -20.11 4.31 -15.53
CA GLU A 63 -20.75 3.71 -16.69
C GLU A 63 -19.72 3.42 -17.79
N PRO A 64 -19.84 2.28 -18.48
CA PRO A 64 -18.82 1.84 -19.46
C PRO A 64 -18.45 2.90 -20.49
N HIS A 65 -19.40 3.67 -20.96
CA HIS A 65 -19.16 4.72 -21.97
C HIS A 65 -18.38 5.93 -21.39
N VAL A 66 -18.53 6.23 -20.08
CA VAL A 66 -17.78 7.29 -19.39
C VAL A 66 -16.32 6.86 -19.23
N VAL A 67 -16.08 5.65 -18.71
CA VAL A 67 -14.72 5.11 -18.56
C VAL A 67 -14.03 4.97 -19.91
N GLN A 68 -14.76 4.57 -20.95
CA GLN A 68 -14.24 4.52 -22.32
C GLN A 68 -13.82 5.90 -22.86
N ALA A 69 -14.52 6.96 -22.46
CA ALA A 69 -14.17 8.33 -22.87
C ALA A 69 -13.03 8.92 -22.00
N LEU A 70 -12.95 8.55 -20.73
CA LEU A 70 -11.90 9.01 -19.81
C LEU A 70 -10.53 8.36 -20.05
N ALA A 71 -10.49 7.07 -20.39
CA ALA A 71 -9.23 6.33 -20.54
C ALA A 71 -8.25 6.99 -21.55
N PRO A 72 -8.68 7.46 -22.75
CA PRO A 72 -7.81 8.17 -23.69
C PRO A 72 -7.22 9.48 -23.13
N MET A 73 -7.81 10.08 -22.11
CA MET A 73 -7.30 11.31 -21.49
C MET A 73 -5.95 11.12 -20.78
N LEU A 74 -5.58 9.88 -20.48
CA LEU A 74 -4.22 9.53 -20.05
C LEU A 74 -3.17 9.78 -21.12
N LEU A 75 -3.55 9.90 -22.40
CA LEU A 75 -2.68 10.20 -23.53
C LEU A 75 -2.75 11.69 -23.97
N ASP A 76 -3.47 12.53 -23.23
CA ASP A 76 -3.59 13.96 -23.57
C ASP A 76 -2.21 14.63 -23.65
N LEU A 77 -2.08 15.62 -24.53
CA LEU A 77 -0.85 16.38 -24.69
C LEU A 77 -0.50 17.20 -23.44
N ASP A 78 -1.52 17.69 -22.74
CA ASP A 78 -1.34 18.49 -21.52
C ASP A 78 -1.12 17.59 -20.30
N PRO A 79 -0.04 17.77 -19.53
CA PRO A 79 0.25 16.94 -18.36
C PRO A 79 -0.76 17.12 -17.22
N GLY A 80 -1.42 18.28 -17.11
CA GLY A 80 -2.47 18.52 -16.12
C GLY A 80 -3.72 17.69 -16.42
N VAL A 81 -4.08 17.56 -17.70
CA VAL A 81 -5.18 16.69 -18.15
C VAL A 81 -4.86 15.24 -17.88
N ARG A 82 -3.65 14.75 -18.23
CA ARG A 82 -3.23 13.37 -17.92
C ARG A 82 -3.30 13.07 -16.40
N LYS A 83 -2.83 14.02 -15.60
CA LYS A 83 -2.85 13.90 -14.14
C LYS A 83 -4.29 13.80 -13.61
N ALA A 84 -5.17 14.70 -14.03
CA ALA A 84 -6.58 14.67 -13.63
C ALA A 84 -7.27 13.37 -14.04
N ALA A 85 -7.00 12.88 -15.26
CA ALA A 85 -7.51 11.59 -15.71
C ALA A 85 -7.01 10.43 -14.83
N GLY A 86 -5.72 10.43 -14.48
CA GLY A 86 -5.15 9.43 -13.58
C GLY A 86 -5.77 9.45 -12.19
N GLU A 87 -6.00 10.64 -11.62
CA GLU A 87 -6.66 10.82 -10.32
C GLU A 87 -8.09 10.26 -10.36
N VAL A 88 -8.92 10.68 -11.31
CA VAL A 88 -10.32 10.22 -11.42
C VAL A 88 -10.42 8.73 -11.71
N LEU A 89 -9.60 8.21 -12.63
CA LEU A 89 -9.60 6.78 -12.97
C LEU A 89 -9.09 5.89 -11.81
N SER A 90 -8.31 6.43 -10.89
CA SER A 90 -7.85 5.68 -9.71
C SER A 90 -8.92 5.48 -8.64
N GLU A 91 -10.01 6.26 -8.69
CA GLU A 91 -11.16 6.15 -7.78
C GLU A 91 -12.22 5.13 -8.25
N LEU A 92 -12.05 4.55 -9.45
CA LEU A 92 -12.94 3.50 -9.96
C LEU A 92 -12.96 2.27 -9.03
N LYS A 93 -14.13 1.65 -8.89
CA LYS A 93 -14.37 0.54 -7.94
C LYS A 93 -14.81 -0.75 -8.63
N GLU A 94 -15.45 -0.63 -9.80
CA GLU A 94 -16.04 -1.76 -10.49
C GLU A 94 -15.00 -2.49 -11.36
N PRO A 95 -14.77 -3.81 -11.17
CA PRO A 95 -13.76 -4.57 -11.93
C PRO A 95 -13.90 -4.45 -13.46
N GLN A 96 -15.12 -4.35 -13.98
CA GLN A 96 -15.37 -4.18 -15.42
C GLN A 96 -14.84 -2.85 -15.98
N SER A 97 -14.62 -1.84 -15.14
CA SER A 97 -14.05 -0.55 -15.54
C SER A 97 -12.58 -0.68 -15.97
N ALA A 98 -11.93 -1.83 -15.73
CA ALA A 98 -10.57 -2.07 -16.19
C ALA A 98 -10.45 -2.17 -17.72
N GLY A 99 -11.47 -2.67 -18.42
CA GLY A 99 -11.41 -2.97 -19.86
C GLY A 99 -10.78 -1.88 -20.72
N PRO A 100 -11.26 -0.63 -20.68
CA PRO A 100 -10.72 0.48 -21.46
C PRO A 100 -9.26 0.84 -21.11
N LEU A 101 -8.79 0.48 -19.90
CA LEU A 101 -7.44 0.80 -19.41
C LEU A 101 -6.40 -0.27 -19.80
N LEU A 102 -6.82 -1.53 -20.04
CA LEU A 102 -5.91 -2.65 -20.31
C LEU A 102 -4.91 -2.38 -21.44
N PRO A 103 -5.30 -1.80 -22.60
CA PRO A 103 -4.34 -1.50 -23.66
C PRO A 103 -3.26 -0.50 -23.24
N LEU A 104 -3.58 0.43 -22.34
CA LEU A 104 -2.68 1.48 -21.87
C LEU A 104 -1.64 0.98 -20.87
N LEU A 105 -1.81 -0.21 -20.30
CA LEU A 105 -0.84 -0.79 -19.37
C LEU A 105 0.52 -1.08 -20.04
N LEU A 106 0.52 -1.31 -21.34
CA LEU A 106 1.71 -1.69 -22.12
C LEU A 106 2.04 -0.70 -23.24
N GLN A 107 1.18 0.29 -23.48
CA GLN A 107 1.32 1.24 -24.59
C GLN A 107 1.53 2.67 -24.11
N GLY A 108 2.21 3.45 -24.93
CA GLY A 108 2.45 4.87 -24.65
C GLY A 108 3.71 5.14 -23.81
N PRO A 109 3.92 6.40 -23.43
CA PRO A 109 5.02 6.82 -22.56
C PRO A 109 4.98 6.15 -21.19
N PRO A 110 6.11 6.04 -20.46
CA PRO A 110 6.15 5.42 -19.11
C PRO A 110 5.15 6.02 -18.13
N GLU A 111 4.97 7.34 -18.17
CA GLU A 111 3.99 8.05 -17.35
C GLU A 111 2.56 7.50 -17.55
N VAL A 112 2.17 7.29 -18.80
CA VAL A 112 0.83 6.77 -19.15
C VAL A 112 0.66 5.34 -18.65
N ARG A 113 1.66 4.48 -18.90
CA ARG A 113 1.62 3.09 -18.42
C ARG A 113 1.51 3.03 -16.89
N ALA A 114 2.28 3.87 -16.18
CA ALA A 114 2.24 3.93 -14.72
C ALA A 114 0.87 4.41 -14.20
N LEU A 115 0.29 5.47 -14.80
CA LEU A 115 -1.04 5.97 -14.45
C LEU A 115 -2.13 4.92 -14.71
N ALA A 116 -2.07 4.22 -15.84
CA ALA A 116 -3.02 3.16 -16.16
C ALA A 116 -2.92 1.97 -15.20
N LEU A 117 -1.68 1.53 -14.86
CA LEU A 117 -1.45 0.50 -13.85
C LEU A 117 -1.96 0.93 -12.47
N HIS A 118 -1.73 2.20 -12.11
CA HIS A 118 -2.24 2.75 -10.86
C HIS A 118 -3.77 2.71 -10.80
N ALA A 119 -4.45 3.12 -11.89
CA ALA A 119 -5.90 3.10 -11.99
C ALA A 119 -6.50 1.69 -11.88
N VAL A 120 -5.91 0.69 -12.54
CA VAL A 120 -6.45 -0.69 -12.49
C VAL A 120 -6.14 -1.44 -11.19
N ARG A 121 -5.22 -0.93 -10.38
CA ARG A 121 -4.75 -1.63 -9.17
C ARG A 121 -5.88 -1.98 -8.19
N ALA A 122 -6.74 -1.01 -7.89
CA ALA A 122 -7.83 -1.19 -6.93
C ALA A 122 -8.98 -2.04 -7.50
N LEU A 123 -9.13 -2.08 -8.82
CA LEU A 123 -10.20 -2.80 -9.51
C LEU A 123 -10.08 -4.33 -9.39
N ARG A 124 -8.89 -4.84 -9.13
CA ARG A 124 -8.61 -6.29 -8.99
C ARG A 124 -9.12 -7.12 -10.18
N SER A 125 -9.13 -6.53 -11.38
CA SER A 125 -9.53 -7.22 -12.58
C SER A 125 -8.51 -8.29 -12.97
N PRO A 126 -8.89 -9.57 -13.12
CA PRO A 126 -7.98 -10.64 -13.48
C PRO A 126 -7.28 -10.43 -14.83
N GLU A 127 -7.92 -9.71 -15.76
CA GLU A 127 -7.36 -9.39 -17.06
C GLU A 127 -6.10 -8.52 -16.98
N ALA A 128 -5.92 -7.77 -15.90
CA ALA A 128 -4.72 -6.97 -15.67
C ALA A 128 -3.50 -7.82 -15.29
N PHE A 129 -3.66 -9.11 -14.93
CA PHE A 129 -2.56 -9.97 -14.48
C PHE A 129 -1.46 -10.11 -15.53
N GLY A 130 -1.80 -10.51 -16.75
CA GLY A 130 -0.82 -10.71 -17.83
C GLY A 130 -0.02 -9.44 -18.15
N PRO A 131 -0.70 -8.30 -18.43
CA PRO A 131 -0.03 -7.01 -18.63
C PRO A 131 0.83 -6.58 -17.43
N ALA A 132 0.38 -6.75 -16.19
CA ALA A 132 1.16 -6.40 -15.01
C ALA A 132 2.42 -7.28 -14.86
N MET A 133 2.33 -8.58 -15.13
CA MET A 133 3.49 -9.48 -15.16
C MET A 133 4.54 -9.03 -16.20
N GLN A 134 4.08 -8.60 -17.39
CA GLN A 134 4.98 -8.06 -18.41
C GLN A 134 5.62 -6.75 -17.97
N SER A 135 4.87 -5.87 -17.31
CA SER A 135 5.32 -4.58 -16.81
C SER A 135 6.36 -4.65 -15.68
N LEU A 136 6.53 -5.81 -15.03
CA LEU A 136 7.63 -6.01 -14.07
C LEU A 136 9.03 -5.86 -14.71
N ARG A 137 9.12 -5.97 -16.04
CA ARG A 137 10.36 -5.84 -16.81
C ARG A 137 10.47 -4.50 -17.56
N ASP A 138 9.60 -3.56 -17.24
CA ASP A 138 9.64 -2.23 -17.87
C ASP A 138 10.95 -1.51 -17.52
N PRO A 139 11.57 -0.77 -18.47
CA PRO A 139 12.76 0.01 -18.18
C PRO A 139 12.53 1.11 -17.13
N ASP A 140 11.30 1.62 -17.03
CA ASP A 140 10.95 2.68 -16.09
C ASP A 140 10.54 2.10 -14.72
N ALA A 141 11.16 2.58 -13.66
CA ALA A 141 10.93 2.11 -12.31
C ALA A 141 9.52 2.42 -11.78
N SER A 142 8.91 3.52 -12.23
CA SER A 142 7.54 3.86 -11.82
C SER A 142 6.53 2.86 -12.37
N VAL A 143 6.73 2.40 -13.59
CA VAL A 143 5.91 1.35 -14.21
C VAL A 143 6.07 0.02 -13.47
N ARG A 144 7.32 -0.40 -13.20
CA ARG A 144 7.57 -1.63 -12.42
C ARG A 144 6.94 -1.58 -11.03
N ARG A 145 7.04 -0.41 -10.36
CA ARG A 145 6.43 -0.18 -9.05
C ARG A 145 4.92 -0.38 -9.07
N GLU A 146 4.22 0.23 -10.01
CA GLU A 146 2.76 0.09 -10.12
C GLU A 146 2.36 -1.33 -10.54
N ALA A 147 3.14 -2.00 -11.40
CA ALA A 147 2.93 -3.41 -11.75
C ALA A 147 2.98 -4.33 -10.53
N VAL A 148 3.99 -4.16 -9.65
CA VAL A 148 4.06 -4.87 -8.37
C VAL A 148 2.81 -4.59 -7.53
N GLY A 149 2.34 -3.32 -7.52
CA GLY A 149 1.11 -2.94 -6.82
C GLY A 149 -0.11 -3.70 -7.35
N VAL A 150 -0.31 -3.76 -8.66
CA VAL A 150 -1.42 -4.51 -9.28
C VAL A 150 -1.38 -5.99 -8.87
N LEU A 151 -0.22 -6.64 -9.00
CA LEU A 151 -0.06 -8.06 -8.64
C LEU A 151 -0.28 -8.33 -7.16
N GLY A 152 0.16 -7.41 -6.29
CA GLY A 152 -0.08 -7.46 -4.85
C GLY A 152 -1.56 -7.36 -4.47
N TYR A 153 -2.35 -6.60 -5.24
CA TYR A 153 -3.81 -6.49 -5.05
C TYR A 153 -4.57 -7.67 -5.62
N LEU A 154 -4.12 -8.23 -6.76
CA LEU A 154 -4.69 -9.45 -7.35
C LEU A 154 -4.48 -10.68 -6.48
N LYS A 155 -3.35 -10.74 -5.77
CA LYS A 155 -2.98 -11.86 -4.87
C LYS A 155 -2.95 -13.22 -5.57
N ASP A 156 -2.62 -13.24 -6.85
CA ASP A 156 -2.51 -14.48 -7.60
C ASP A 156 -1.19 -15.19 -7.25
N PRO A 157 -1.24 -16.46 -6.78
CA PRO A 157 -0.04 -17.22 -6.46
C PRO A 157 0.96 -17.37 -7.61
N ALA A 158 0.51 -17.27 -8.86
CA ALA A 158 1.37 -17.35 -10.04
C ALA A 158 2.37 -16.18 -10.14
N ALA A 159 2.08 -15.04 -9.47
CA ALA A 159 3.01 -13.90 -9.42
C ALA A 159 4.14 -14.03 -8.39
N ILE A 160 4.06 -14.97 -7.44
CA ILE A 160 4.99 -15.06 -6.31
C ILE A 160 6.44 -15.19 -6.76
N GLY A 161 6.72 -16.01 -7.77
CA GLY A 161 8.08 -16.23 -8.27
C GLY A 161 8.70 -14.95 -8.84
N GLU A 162 7.97 -14.24 -9.71
CA GLU A 162 8.45 -12.99 -10.32
C GLU A 162 8.54 -11.87 -9.28
N LEU A 163 7.59 -11.78 -8.35
CA LEU A 163 7.67 -10.81 -7.26
C LEU A 163 8.87 -11.06 -6.34
N ALA A 164 9.21 -12.32 -6.07
CA ALA A 164 10.41 -12.67 -5.31
C ALA A 164 11.71 -12.27 -6.05
N GLU A 165 11.74 -12.43 -7.37
CA GLU A 165 12.86 -12.00 -8.21
C GLU A 165 13.00 -10.47 -8.21
N VAL A 166 11.89 -9.72 -8.35
CA VAL A 166 11.88 -8.26 -8.24
C VAL A 166 12.33 -7.80 -6.86
N ALA A 167 11.84 -8.42 -5.80
CA ALA A 167 12.23 -8.11 -4.42
C ALA A 167 13.73 -8.29 -4.18
N ALA A 168 14.35 -9.23 -4.88
CA ALA A 168 15.76 -9.55 -4.72
C ALA A 168 16.71 -8.71 -5.59
N ASN A 169 16.29 -8.30 -6.79
CA ASN A 169 17.20 -7.88 -7.84
C ASN A 169 16.82 -6.57 -8.54
N ASP A 170 15.66 -5.97 -8.27
CA ASP A 170 15.32 -4.68 -8.89
C ASP A 170 16.38 -3.63 -8.51
N PRO A 171 16.86 -2.82 -9.45
CA PRO A 171 17.84 -1.76 -9.15
C PRO A 171 17.30 -0.71 -8.19
N GLU A 172 15.99 -0.44 -8.23
CA GLU A 172 15.36 0.59 -7.40
C GLU A 172 14.91 0.05 -6.04
N VAL A 173 15.39 0.68 -4.99
CA VAL A 173 15.11 0.30 -3.60
C VAL A 173 13.61 0.29 -3.29
N GLU A 174 12.88 1.26 -3.82
CA GLU A 174 11.44 1.38 -3.58
C GLU A 174 10.65 0.25 -4.26
N VAL A 175 11.06 -0.18 -5.46
CA VAL A 175 10.45 -1.31 -6.16
C VAL A 175 10.70 -2.61 -5.37
N ARG A 176 11.95 -2.84 -4.89
CA ARG A 176 12.25 -3.99 -4.03
C ARG A 176 11.40 -3.98 -2.76
N ARG A 177 11.28 -2.83 -2.09
CA ARG A 177 10.48 -2.68 -0.87
C ARG A 177 9.01 -3.07 -1.09
N ILE A 178 8.39 -2.53 -2.15
CA ILE A 178 6.98 -2.82 -2.45
C ILE A 178 6.81 -4.29 -2.83
N ALA A 179 7.76 -4.89 -3.56
CA ALA A 179 7.72 -6.30 -3.91
C ALA A 179 7.80 -7.20 -2.67
N VAL A 180 8.65 -6.87 -1.69
CA VAL A 180 8.70 -7.55 -0.38
C VAL A 180 7.36 -7.48 0.33
N GLY A 181 6.72 -6.30 0.36
CA GLY A 181 5.39 -6.13 0.95
C GLY A 181 4.31 -6.93 0.20
N ALA A 182 4.39 -6.95 -1.14
CA ALA A 182 3.46 -7.72 -1.98
C ALA A 182 3.55 -9.23 -1.74
N LEU A 183 4.72 -9.78 -1.39
CA LEU A 183 4.86 -11.18 -0.97
C LEU A 183 4.08 -11.52 0.31
N GLY A 184 3.62 -10.52 1.05
CA GLY A 184 2.86 -10.69 2.29
C GLY A 184 1.45 -11.31 2.14
N TYR A 185 0.99 -11.60 0.92
CA TYR A 185 -0.22 -12.41 0.70
C TYR A 185 0.06 -13.91 0.51
N ALA A 186 1.32 -14.29 0.35
CA ALA A 186 1.67 -15.68 0.12
C ALA A 186 1.29 -16.54 1.33
N SER A 187 0.63 -17.65 1.06
CA SER A 187 0.25 -18.64 2.09
C SER A 187 1.28 -19.75 2.26
N THR A 188 2.41 -19.66 1.58
CA THR A 188 3.41 -20.72 1.47
C THR A 188 4.77 -20.32 2.01
N VAL A 189 5.54 -21.30 2.48
CA VAL A 189 6.93 -21.13 2.93
C VAL A 189 7.86 -20.77 1.77
N SER A 190 7.40 -20.88 0.53
CA SER A 190 8.21 -20.62 -0.68
C SER A 190 8.80 -19.21 -0.74
N VAL A 191 8.17 -18.23 -0.08
CA VAL A 191 8.67 -16.84 -0.03
C VAL A 191 9.77 -16.62 1.00
N LEU A 192 10.01 -17.59 1.90
CA LEU A 192 11.00 -17.46 2.97
C LEU A 192 12.39 -17.07 2.48
N PRO A 193 12.97 -17.72 1.43
CA PRO A 193 14.31 -17.36 0.95
C PRO A 193 14.40 -15.91 0.45
N ALA A 194 13.36 -15.42 -0.23
CA ALA A 194 13.33 -14.02 -0.71
C ALA A 194 13.23 -13.03 0.46
N LEU A 195 12.36 -13.30 1.45
CA LEU A 195 12.17 -12.44 2.60
C LEU A 195 13.39 -12.44 3.54
N THR A 196 14.04 -13.58 3.75
CA THR A 196 15.27 -13.63 4.57
C THR A 196 16.43 -12.94 3.88
N ARG A 197 16.56 -13.05 2.55
CA ARG A 197 17.50 -12.25 1.77
C ARG A 197 17.22 -10.76 1.90
N ALA A 198 15.95 -10.34 1.84
CA ALA A 198 15.55 -8.94 1.96
C ALA A 198 15.90 -8.34 3.33
N LEU A 199 16.02 -9.13 4.41
CA LEU A 199 16.56 -8.66 5.71
C LEU A 199 18.01 -8.21 5.66
N THR A 200 18.74 -8.50 4.59
CA THR A 200 20.14 -8.07 4.37
C THR A 200 20.28 -7.08 3.21
N ASP A 201 19.16 -6.53 2.72
CA ASP A 201 19.19 -5.53 1.63
C ASP A 201 19.98 -4.29 2.02
N SER A 202 20.62 -3.64 1.06
CA SER A 202 21.34 -2.38 1.26
C SER A 202 20.41 -1.24 1.75
N GLY A 203 19.15 -1.22 1.28
CA GLY A 203 18.13 -0.25 1.68
C GLY A 203 17.45 -0.65 2.99
N TRP A 204 17.58 0.15 4.03
CA TRP A 204 16.95 -0.14 5.33
C TRP A 204 15.43 -0.28 5.25
N MET A 205 14.77 0.42 4.34
CA MET A 205 13.32 0.33 4.14
C MET A 205 12.89 -1.05 3.61
N VAL A 206 13.75 -1.71 2.81
CA VAL A 206 13.51 -3.08 2.35
C VAL A 206 13.65 -4.06 3.52
N ARG A 207 14.68 -3.86 4.38
CA ARG A 207 14.88 -4.67 5.59
C ARG A 207 13.73 -4.52 6.60
N ASP A 208 13.23 -3.28 6.77
CA ASP A 208 12.05 -2.98 7.62
C ASP A 208 10.81 -3.72 7.13
N GLU A 209 10.51 -3.62 5.82
CA GLU A 209 9.36 -4.29 5.21
C GLU A 209 9.50 -5.84 5.30
N ALA A 210 10.72 -6.37 5.11
CA ALA A 210 10.98 -7.79 5.22
C ALA A 210 10.74 -8.31 6.65
N ALA A 211 11.24 -7.60 7.64
CA ALA A 211 11.02 -7.95 9.04
C ALA A 211 9.51 -7.96 9.37
N GLN A 212 8.76 -6.96 8.92
CA GLN A 212 7.32 -6.88 9.11
C GLN A 212 6.57 -8.02 8.39
N THR A 213 6.92 -8.29 7.14
CA THR A 213 6.25 -9.32 6.32
C THR A 213 6.46 -10.71 6.88
N LEU A 214 7.66 -11.04 7.36
CA LEU A 214 7.97 -12.32 8.02
C LEU A 214 7.10 -12.56 9.27
N GLY A 215 6.91 -11.53 10.08
CA GLY A 215 6.04 -11.58 11.26
C GLY A 215 4.56 -11.74 10.89
N LYS A 216 4.09 -10.98 9.89
CA LYS A 216 2.73 -11.06 9.38
C LYS A 216 2.38 -12.45 8.85
N LEU A 217 3.30 -13.07 8.12
CA LEU A 217 3.14 -14.43 7.58
C LEU A 217 3.40 -15.53 8.63
N ARG A 218 3.82 -15.16 9.84
CA ARG A 218 4.12 -16.09 10.95
C ARG A 218 5.13 -17.18 10.57
N LEU A 219 6.15 -16.81 9.80
CA LEU A 219 7.20 -17.73 9.32
C LEU A 219 8.23 -17.99 10.44
N SER A 220 7.98 -18.97 11.29
CA SER A 220 8.85 -19.30 12.43
C SER A 220 10.29 -19.69 12.03
N LEU A 221 10.48 -20.19 10.82
CA LEU A 221 11.82 -20.52 10.29
C LEU A 221 12.71 -19.27 10.13
N ALA A 222 12.12 -18.06 10.08
CA ALA A 222 12.87 -16.80 10.01
C ALA A 222 13.30 -16.26 11.40
N ILE A 223 12.97 -16.92 12.50
CA ILE A 223 13.33 -16.44 13.85
C ILE A 223 14.83 -16.12 14.00
N PRO A 224 15.77 -16.97 13.54
CA PRO A 224 17.21 -16.64 13.64
C PRO A 224 17.58 -15.37 12.89
N ASP A 225 16.96 -15.12 11.73
CA ASP A 225 17.22 -13.93 10.90
C ASP A 225 16.60 -12.67 11.56
N LEU A 226 15.40 -12.77 12.13
CA LEU A 226 14.78 -11.69 12.90
C LEU A 226 15.57 -11.36 14.17
N VAL A 227 16.14 -12.34 14.85
CA VAL A 227 17.04 -12.09 16.00
C VAL A 227 18.29 -11.31 15.54
N ARG A 228 18.88 -11.64 14.37
CA ARG A 228 19.96 -10.84 13.79
C ARG A 228 19.52 -9.41 13.45
N ALA A 229 18.31 -9.24 12.89
CA ALA A 229 17.75 -7.93 12.55
C ALA A 229 17.53 -7.03 13.79
N MET A 230 17.47 -7.57 15.01
CA MET A 230 17.49 -6.80 16.24
C MET A 230 18.81 -6.02 16.47
N GLN A 231 19.86 -6.29 15.69
CA GLN A 231 21.13 -5.58 15.70
C GLN A 231 21.31 -4.64 14.50
N ASP A 232 20.26 -4.39 13.72
CA ASP A 232 20.32 -3.48 12.56
C ASP A 232 20.74 -2.07 12.98
N ASP A 233 21.50 -1.37 12.14
CA ASP A 233 21.90 0.01 12.40
C ASP A 233 20.69 0.96 12.51
N TYR A 234 19.59 0.66 11.81
CA TYR A 234 18.38 1.44 11.80
C TYR A 234 17.39 0.92 12.86
N TRP A 235 17.05 1.78 13.83
CA TRP A 235 16.11 1.42 14.91
C TRP A 235 14.72 1.03 14.40
N GLN A 236 14.29 1.54 13.24
CA GLN A 236 13.02 1.17 12.60
C GLN A 236 12.98 -0.33 12.28
N VAL A 237 14.05 -0.86 11.69
CA VAL A 237 14.18 -2.29 11.41
C VAL A 237 14.12 -3.11 12.70
N ARG A 238 14.81 -2.65 13.75
CA ARG A 238 14.75 -3.31 15.06
C ARG A 238 13.34 -3.34 15.66
N VAL A 239 12.56 -2.27 15.48
CA VAL A 239 11.13 -2.22 15.90
C VAL A 239 10.32 -3.28 15.20
N LYS A 240 10.46 -3.42 13.87
CA LYS A 240 9.74 -4.44 13.10
C LYS A 240 10.18 -5.86 13.46
N ALA A 241 11.48 -6.06 13.66
CA ALA A 241 12.02 -7.34 14.12
C ALA A 241 11.47 -7.72 15.51
N ALA A 242 11.47 -6.77 16.47
CA ALA A 242 10.91 -6.97 17.80
C ALA A 242 9.43 -7.38 17.73
N ARG A 243 8.62 -6.62 16.96
CA ARG A 243 7.21 -6.94 16.75
C ARG A 243 7.01 -8.33 16.20
N SER A 244 7.80 -8.70 15.19
CA SER A 244 7.69 -10.00 14.53
C SER A 244 8.09 -11.15 15.45
N LEU A 245 9.12 -10.96 16.29
CA LEU A 245 9.49 -11.93 17.33
C LEU A 245 8.38 -12.11 18.36
N GLY A 246 7.68 -11.04 18.75
CA GLY A 246 6.49 -11.11 19.64
C GLY A 246 5.35 -11.93 19.00
N LEU A 247 4.96 -11.56 17.76
CA LEU A 247 3.92 -12.26 16.99
C LEU A 247 4.20 -13.74 16.79
N LEU A 248 5.48 -14.12 16.67
CA LEU A 248 5.97 -15.49 16.54
C LEU A 248 6.11 -16.19 17.90
N LYS A 249 5.94 -15.47 19.00
CA LYS A 249 6.24 -15.95 20.37
C LYS A 249 7.63 -16.57 20.49
N ALA A 250 8.62 -15.91 19.88
CA ALA A 250 9.96 -16.43 19.68
C ALA A 250 10.83 -16.27 20.93
N GLU A 251 10.91 -17.28 21.78
CA GLU A 251 11.76 -17.26 22.99
C GLU A 251 13.24 -16.95 22.69
N ALA A 252 13.73 -17.34 21.51
CA ALA A 252 15.09 -17.02 21.07
C ALA A 252 15.35 -15.50 20.96
N GLY A 253 14.31 -14.69 20.85
CA GLY A 253 14.40 -13.22 20.81
C GLY A 253 14.57 -12.56 22.18
N LEU A 254 14.34 -13.28 23.29
CA LEU A 254 14.37 -12.72 24.65
C LEU A 254 15.62 -11.89 24.96
N PRO A 255 16.85 -12.36 24.71
CA PRO A 255 18.05 -11.58 25.07
C PRO A 255 18.12 -10.24 24.35
N SER A 256 17.82 -10.20 23.07
CA SER A 256 17.86 -8.97 22.26
C SER A 256 16.72 -8.01 22.58
N LEU A 257 15.54 -8.53 22.91
CA LEU A 257 14.39 -7.74 23.35
C LEU A 257 14.67 -7.10 24.74
N VAL A 258 15.21 -7.87 25.69
CA VAL A 258 15.62 -7.34 26.99
C VAL A 258 16.69 -6.26 26.86
N ALA A 259 17.70 -6.47 26.01
CA ALA A 259 18.71 -5.46 25.73
C ALA A 259 18.10 -4.17 25.14
N SER A 260 17.02 -4.28 24.37
CA SER A 260 16.33 -3.14 23.78
C SER A 260 15.56 -2.27 24.79
N LEU A 261 15.28 -2.76 26.00
CA LEU A 261 14.56 -2.00 27.04
C LEU A 261 15.34 -0.77 27.54
N THR A 262 16.65 -0.72 27.33
CA THR A 262 17.51 0.41 27.70
C THR A 262 17.88 1.32 26.53
N HIS A 263 17.31 1.08 25.35
CA HIS A 263 17.60 1.86 24.15
C HIS A 263 17.12 3.32 24.28
N THR A 264 17.82 4.27 23.66
CA THR A 264 17.47 5.71 23.71
C THR A 264 16.12 6.01 23.06
N ILE A 265 15.74 5.29 22.01
CA ILE A 265 14.47 5.45 21.28
C ILE A 265 13.33 4.76 22.03
N SER A 266 12.37 5.55 22.52
CA SER A 266 11.22 5.02 23.30
C SER A 266 10.34 4.07 22.49
N ASN A 267 10.18 4.30 21.18
CA ASN A 267 9.41 3.40 20.32
C ASN A 267 9.99 1.97 20.27
N LEU A 268 11.32 1.83 20.28
CA LEU A 268 11.95 0.51 20.36
C LEU A 268 11.75 -0.12 21.72
N ARG A 269 11.85 0.65 22.82
CA ARG A 269 11.56 0.15 24.18
C ARG A 269 10.11 -0.30 24.31
N LYS A 270 9.15 0.48 23.78
CA LYS A 270 7.72 0.10 23.74
C LYS A 270 7.50 -1.24 23.04
N GLU A 271 8.04 -1.37 21.84
CA GLU A 271 7.86 -2.58 21.04
C GLU A 271 8.51 -3.81 21.69
N ALA A 272 9.70 -3.60 22.31
CA ALA A 272 10.36 -4.67 23.07
C ALA A 272 9.50 -5.14 24.26
N VAL A 273 8.88 -4.21 25.00
CA VAL A 273 7.96 -4.54 26.10
C VAL A 273 6.73 -5.33 25.59
N ILE A 274 6.15 -4.88 24.47
CA ILE A 274 5.01 -5.58 23.84
C ILE A 274 5.42 -7.02 23.48
N ALA A 275 6.53 -7.16 22.76
CA ALA A 275 7.02 -8.46 22.31
C ALA A 275 7.32 -9.41 23.46
N LEU A 276 7.93 -8.92 24.56
CA LEU A 276 8.19 -9.71 25.76
C LEU A 276 6.89 -10.18 26.41
N GLY A 277 5.86 -9.34 26.45
CA GLY A 277 4.53 -9.71 26.95
C GLY A 277 3.83 -10.76 26.07
N GLU A 278 3.95 -10.66 24.74
CA GLU A 278 3.39 -11.62 23.78
C GLU A 278 4.08 -12.99 23.82
N ILE A 279 5.42 -13.01 24.01
CA ILE A 279 6.20 -14.23 24.22
C ILE A 279 5.74 -14.93 25.50
N GLY A 280 5.49 -14.16 26.56
CA GLY A 280 4.93 -14.69 27.80
C GLY A 280 5.91 -15.51 28.66
N ASP A 281 7.23 -15.37 28.42
CA ASP A 281 8.26 -16.09 29.17
C ASP A 281 8.52 -15.44 30.52
N THR A 282 8.64 -16.24 31.57
CA THR A 282 8.86 -15.78 32.95
C THR A 282 10.20 -15.06 33.12
N ARG A 283 11.19 -15.36 32.29
CA ARG A 283 12.49 -14.68 32.28
C ARG A 283 12.38 -13.19 31.94
N ALA A 284 11.25 -12.76 31.37
CA ALA A 284 10.97 -11.35 31.08
C ALA A 284 10.44 -10.56 32.29
N ILE A 285 10.01 -11.22 33.39
CA ILE A 285 9.37 -10.55 34.54
C ILE A 285 10.30 -9.47 35.12
N ALA A 286 11.49 -9.83 35.57
CA ALA A 286 12.40 -8.87 36.20
C ALA A 286 12.81 -7.69 35.26
N PRO A 287 13.14 -7.90 33.97
CA PRO A 287 13.33 -6.80 33.02
C PRO A 287 12.10 -5.90 32.85
N LEU A 288 10.90 -6.46 32.81
CA LEU A 288 9.65 -5.69 32.70
C LEU A 288 9.32 -4.93 33.98
N GLU A 289 9.63 -5.45 35.15
CA GLU A 289 9.54 -4.72 36.44
C GLU A 289 10.45 -3.49 36.44
N ALA A 290 11.68 -3.60 35.94
CA ALA A 290 12.57 -2.47 35.77
C ALA A 290 11.97 -1.42 34.81
N ALA A 291 11.28 -1.83 33.74
CA ALA A 291 10.61 -0.94 32.80
C ALA A 291 9.43 -0.15 33.39
N LEU A 292 8.94 -0.49 34.59
CA LEU A 292 7.93 0.30 35.31
C LEU A 292 8.47 1.67 35.76
N ALA A 293 9.78 1.85 35.79
CA ALA A 293 10.44 3.12 36.07
C ALA A 293 10.91 3.87 34.80
N ASP A 294 10.52 3.43 33.62
CA ASP A 294 10.89 4.07 32.33
C ASP A 294 10.50 5.56 32.33
N PRO A 295 11.33 6.45 31.76
CA PRO A 295 10.97 7.87 31.61
C PRO A 295 9.72 8.09 30.76
N ASP A 296 9.46 7.24 29.75
CA ASP A 296 8.28 7.32 28.87
C ASP A 296 7.04 6.70 29.58
N PRO A 297 5.94 7.46 29.77
CA PRO A 297 4.74 6.97 30.44
C PRO A 297 4.05 5.82 29.69
N ASP A 298 4.17 5.77 28.36
CA ASP A 298 3.60 4.70 27.56
C ASP A 298 4.36 3.38 27.78
N VAL A 299 5.70 3.44 27.86
CA VAL A 299 6.51 2.25 28.19
C VAL A 299 6.09 1.70 29.56
N ARG A 300 5.96 2.58 30.59
CA ARG A 300 5.50 2.15 31.93
C ARG A 300 4.11 1.50 31.90
N LYS A 301 3.18 2.09 31.12
CA LYS A 301 1.82 1.56 30.95
C LYS A 301 1.83 0.18 30.33
N ILE A 302 2.55 0.00 29.23
CA ILE A 302 2.62 -1.26 28.50
C ILE A 302 3.35 -2.33 29.33
N ALA A 303 4.39 -1.96 30.08
CA ALA A 303 5.10 -2.88 30.98
C ALA A 303 4.17 -3.48 32.04
N ARG A 304 3.26 -2.67 32.63
CA ARG A 304 2.24 -3.22 33.58
C ARG A 304 1.32 -4.24 32.92
N LEU A 305 0.89 -3.98 31.68
CA LEU A 305 0.02 -4.90 30.92
C LEU A 305 0.76 -6.19 30.57
N ALA A 306 2.01 -6.09 30.11
CA ALA A 306 2.84 -7.24 29.80
C ALA A 306 3.06 -8.15 31.03
N LEU A 307 3.42 -7.55 32.17
CA LEU A 307 3.57 -8.27 33.44
C LEU A 307 2.29 -8.98 33.87
N ALA A 308 1.16 -8.28 33.82
CA ALA A 308 -0.14 -8.87 34.17
C ALA A 308 -0.47 -10.06 33.27
N SER A 309 -0.21 -9.96 31.97
CA SER A 309 -0.43 -11.05 31.00
C SER A 309 0.42 -12.29 31.33
N ILE A 310 1.72 -12.10 31.63
CA ILE A 310 2.61 -13.22 31.97
C ILE A 310 2.17 -13.91 33.25
N VAL A 311 1.83 -13.14 34.31
CA VAL A 311 1.40 -13.68 35.60
C VAL A 311 0.07 -14.45 35.47
N LEU A 312 -0.89 -13.93 34.71
CA LEU A 312 -2.16 -14.59 34.46
C LEU A 312 -1.96 -15.91 33.71
N ALA A 313 -1.11 -15.93 32.70
CA ALA A 313 -0.80 -17.12 31.93
C ALA A 313 -0.14 -18.21 32.80
N GLN A 314 0.69 -17.83 33.79
CA GLN A 314 1.29 -18.75 34.74
C GLN A 314 0.25 -19.37 35.70
N LYS A 315 -0.66 -18.52 36.22
CA LYS A 315 -1.73 -19.02 37.12
C LYS A 315 -2.61 -20.03 36.41
N ALA A 316 -3.03 -19.72 35.15
CA ALA A 316 -3.84 -20.64 34.37
C ALA A 316 -3.13 -21.98 34.08
N LYS A 317 -1.81 -21.98 33.85
CA LYS A 317 -1.02 -23.21 33.69
C LYS A 317 -0.92 -24.02 34.97
N ALA A 318 -0.78 -23.36 36.12
CA ALA A 318 -0.69 -24.02 37.43
C ALA A 318 -2.04 -24.69 37.82
N GLU A 319 -3.14 -24.02 37.58
CA GLU A 319 -4.51 -24.53 37.85
C GLU A 319 -4.88 -25.68 36.91
N GLY A 320 -4.50 -25.62 35.61
CA GLY A 320 -4.76 -26.71 34.65
C GLY A 320 -3.85 -27.92 34.81
N ALA A 321 -2.72 -27.81 35.49
CA ALA A 321 -1.83 -28.94 35.78
C ALA A 321 -2.22 -29.69 37.10
N GLY A 322 -3.14 -29.12 37.88
CA GLY A 322 -3.64 -29.73 39.14
C GLY A 322 -4.99 -30.47 39.01
N SER A 323 -5.57 -30.52 37.82
CA SER A 323 -6.80 -31.24 37.47
C SER A 323 -6.50 -32.45 36.58
#